data_f55fb6ad3870660fd2ddf45987809117
#
_entry.id   f55fb6ad3870660fd2ddf45987809117
#
_cell.length_a   1.000
_cell.length_b   1.000
_cell.length_c   1.000
_cell.angle_alpha   90.00
_cell.angle_beta   90.00
_cell.angle_gamma   90.00
#
_symmetry.space_group_name_H-M   'P 1'
#
loop_
_entity.id
_entity.type
_entity.pdbx_description
1 polymer ?
#
loop_
_entity_poly.entity_id
_entity_poly.type
_entity_poly.pdbx_seq_one_letter_code
_entity_poly.pdbx_strand_id
1 'polypeptide(L)'
;MLKQERKYLSLKRKQFNGKCQKKCLTRSIMVKKIFIACDTANIQKVKEIIKKTNTQKIKIGYKFGLEFLNSKKGRDFVSKLKNKIIFGDYKIADIPNTCASTIKAIRDLNLNYVTIHISSGLEALKAAKKVTGKTKLVGVSILTSLDNNALREIGYKSDIKKLVLHQAKLAKKAKLDAIVCSAQEVKIVRKVFKKEIITPGIRFASX
;
A
#
# COMPACT_ATOMS: atom_id res chain seq x y z
N MET A 1 -19.35 -16.50 -14.43
CA MET A 1 -17.96 -16.41 -13.97
C MET A 1 -17.04 -17.53 -14.51
N LEU A 2 -17.52 -18.73 -14.72
CA LEU A 2 -16.68 -19.88 -15.16
C LEU A 2 -16.33 -19.92 -16.67
N LYS A 3 -17.05 -19.20 -17.52
CA LYS A 3 -16.79 -19.22 -18.98
C LYS A 3 -15.65 -18.30 -19.43
N GLN A 4 -15.38 -17.23 -18.71
CA GLN A 4 -14.31 -16.29 -19.06
C GLN A 4 -12.91 -16.79 -18.68
N GLU A 5 -12.80 -17.55 -17.60
CA GLU A 5 -11.52 -18.14 -17.19
C GLU A 5 -11.03 -19.21 -18.18
N ARG A 6 -11.96 -19.99 -18.76
CA ARG A 6 -11.60 -21.01 -19.76
C ARG A 6 -11.11 -20.39 -21.07
N LYS A 7 -11.63 -19.23 -21.45
CA LYS A 7 -11.22 -18.51 -22.66
C LYS A 7 -9.80 -17.92 -22.52
N TYR A 8 -9.47 -17.45 -21.32
CA TYR A 8 -8.13 -16.90 -21.03
C TYR A 8 -7.05 -17.98 -21.03
N LEU A 9 -7.37 -19.17 -20.56
CA LEU A 9 -6.44 -20.31 -20.56
C LEU A 9 -6.28 -20.93 -21.94
N SER A 10 -7.31 -20.87 -22.80
CA SER A 10 -7.24 -21.44 -24.16
C SER A 10 -6.42 -20.56 -25.13
N LEU A 11 -6.43 -19.25 -24.92
CA LEU A 11 -5.65 -18.31 -25.75
C LEU A 11 -4.14 -18.43 -25.51
N LYS A 12 -3.73 -18.87 -24.32
CA LYS A 12 -2.30 -19.10 -24.03
C LYS A 12 -1.74 -20.37 -24.66
N ARG A 13 -2.59 -21.34 -25.05
CA ARG A 13 -2.10 -22.61 -25.64
C ARG A 13 -1.83 -22.53 -27.15
N LYS A 14 -2.34 -21.53 -27.87
CA LYS A 14 -2.22 -21.46 -29.34
C LYS A 14 -1.02 -20.65 -29.85
N GLN A 15 -0.23 -20.01 -29.00
CA GLN A 15 0.88 -19.15 -29.44
C GLN A 15 2.29 -19.68 -29.20
N PHE A 16 2.44 -20.97 -28.82
CA PHE A 16 3.78 -21.51 -28.59
C PHE A 16 4.01 -22.84 -29.30
N ASN A 17 4.12 -22.78 -30.62
CA ASN A 17 4.80 -23.82 -31.38
C ASN A 17 5.85 -23.19 -32.28
N GLY A 18 7.07 -23.10 -31.76
CA GLY A 18 8.21 -22.60 -32.52
C GLY A 18 9.41 -22.42 -31.61
N LYS A 19 10.35 -23.27 -31.79
CA LYS A 19 11.65 -23.41 -31.11
C LYS A 19 12.21 -22.12 -30.50
N CYS A 20 12.15 -22.01 -29.20
CA CYS A 20 13.22 -21.44 -28.37
C CYS A 20 13.08 -21.95 -26.94
N GLN A 21 13.62 -23.14 -26.71
CA GLN A 21 13.81 -23.64 -25.36
C GLN A 21 15.09 -23.04 -24.80
N LYS A 22 14.96 -22.37 -23.74
CA LYS A 22 15.85 -22.12 -22.59
C LYS A 22 15.97 -20.62 -22.28
N LYS A 23 15.57 -20.33 -21.05
CA LYS A 23 15.71 -19.07 -20.32
C LYS A 23 14.71 -17.96 -20.64
N CYS A 24 13.43 -18.25 -20.45
CA CYS A 24 12.50 -17.23 -20.00
C CYS A 24 11.75 -17.80 -18.78
N LEU A 25 12.40 -17.79 -17.67
CA LEU A 25 11.73 -17.89 -16.38
C LEU A 25 10.90 -16.61 -16.25
N THR A 26 9.71 -16.62 -16.80
CA THR A 26 8.69 -15.68 -16.38
C THR A 26 8.50 -15.89 -14.89
N ARG A 27 9.19 -15.11 -14.10
CA ARG A 27 8.88 -14.96 -12.68
C ARG A 27 7.44 -14.49 -12.63
N SER A 28 6.52 -15.44 -12.49
CA SER A 28 5.14 -15.14 -12.14
C SER A 28 5.18 -14.14 -11.01
N ILE A 29 4.68 -12.95 -11.26
CA ILE A 29 4.52 -11.95 -10.20
C ILE A 29 3.41 -12.50 -9.32
N MET A 30 3.80 -13.33 -8.36
CA MET A 30 2.86 -13.80 -7.35
C MET A 30 2.42 -12.60 -6.53
N VAL A 31 1.20 -12.16 -6.75
CA VAL A 31 0.57 -11.16 -5.88
C VAL A 31 0.50 -11.77 -4.49
N LYS A 32 1.37 -11.32 -3.62
CA LYS A 32 1.48 -11.87 -2.27
C LYS A 32 0.29 -11.47 -1.38
N LYS A 33 -0.37 -10.35 -1.70
CA LYS A 33 -1.40 -9.78 -0.84
C LYS A 33 -2.20 -8.72 -1.57
N ILE A 34 -3.50 -8.68 -1.34
CA ILE A 34 -4.38 -7.63 -1.85
C ILE A 34 -4.94 -6.86 -0.66
N PHE A 35 -4.93 -5.54 -0.72
CA PHE A 35 -5.58 -4.68 0.26
C PHE A 35 -6.88 -4.14 -0.32
N ILE A 36 -8.00 -4.44 0.33
CA ILE A 36 -9.32 -3.93 -0.05
C ILE A 36 -9.56 -2.63 0.71
N ALA A 37 -9.79 -1.56 -0.03
CA ALA A 37 -10.08 -0.25 0.56
C ALA A 37 -11.51 -0.24 1.12
N CYS A 38 -11.63 0.07 2.40
CA CYS A 38 -12.92 0.26 3.07
C CYS A 38 -13.18 1.76 3.21
N ASP A 39 -13.35 2.43 2.05
CA ASP A 39 -13.49 3.88 1.97
C ASP A 39 -14.95 4.29 2.19
N THR A 40 -15.42 4.17 3.44
CA THR A 40 -16.77 4.51 3.88
C THR A 40 -16.78 4.62 5.40
N ALA A 41 -17.66 5.43 5.97
CA ALA A 41 -17.89 5.48 7.42
C ALA A 41 -18.96 4.48 7.88
N ASN A 42 -19.58 3.76 6.94
CA ASN A 42 -20.68 2.83 7.23
C ASN A 42 -20.14 1.45 7.64
N ILE A 43 -20.28 1.12 8.91
CA ILE A 43 -19.79 -0.15 9.49
C ILE A 43 -20.47 -1.37 8.84
N GLN A 44 -21.77 -1.32 8.55
CA GLN A 44 -22.48 -2.45 7.93
C GLN A 44 -21.91 -2.75 6.55
N LYS A 45 -21.62 -1.70 5.78
CA LYS A 45 -20.98 -1.83 4.47
C LYS A 45 -19.59 -2.48 4.59
N VAL A 46 -18.81 -2.10 5.60
CA VAL A 46 -17.51 -2.72 5.88
C VAL A 46 -17.66 -4.21 6.24
N LYS A 47 -18.62 -4.55 7.09
CA LYS A 47 -18.90 -5.95 7.46
C LYS A 47 -19.24 -6.80 6.21
N GLU A 48 -20.05 -6.25 5.31
CA GLU A 48 -20.39 -6.93 4.04
C GLU A 48 -19.15 -7.14 3.16
N ILE A 49 -18.30 -6.12 3.03
CA ILE A 49 -17.05 -6.22 2.27
C ILE A 49 -16.20 -7.37 2.84
N ILE A 50 -16.01 -7.40 4.17
CA ILE A 50 -15.22 -8.44 4.83
C ILE A 50 -15.82 -9.83 4.58
N LYS A 51 -17.15 -9.97 4.72
CA LYS A 51 -17.85 -11.23 4.49
C LYS A 51 -17.71 -11.72 3.04
N LYS A 52 -17.92 -10.83 2.06
CA LYS A 52 -17.88 -11.17 0.62
C LYS A 52 -16.47 -11.49 0.12
N THR A 53 -15.44 -11.02 0.81
CA THR A 53 -14.04 -11.19 0.39
C THR A 53 -13.29 -12.23 1.21
N ASN A 54 -13.98 -12.96 2.06
CA ASN A 54 -13.37 -14.01 2.87
C ASN A 54 -12.99 -15.21 1.98
N THR A 55 -11.69 -15.39 1.74
CA THR A 55 -11.15 -16.45 0.89
C THR A 55 -9.79 -16.90 1.43
N GLN A 56 -9.46 -18.17 1.18
CA GLN A 56 -8.14 -18.71 1.51
C GLN A 56 -7.19 -18.75 0.29
N LYS A 57 -7.71 -18.45 -0.90
CA LYS A 57 -6.92 -18.53 -2.15
C LYS A 57 -5.83 -17.45 -2.24
N ILE A 58 -6.08 -16.28 -1.68
CA ILE A 58 -5.13 -15.16 -1.66
C ILE A 58 -5.19 -14.47 -0.30
N LYS A 59 -4.08 -13.89 0.12
CA LYS A 59 -4.05 -13.10 1.36
C LYS A 59 -4.74 -11.75 1.14
N ILE A 60 -5.78 -11.50 1.91
CA ILE A 60 -6.53 -10.25 1.84
C ILE A 60 -6.31 -9.45 3.13
N GLY A 61 -6.00 -8.18 2.97
CA GLY A 61 -5.98 -7.19 4.04
C GLY A 61 -7.05 -6.12 3.80
N TYR A 62 -7.43 -5.43 4.83
CA TYR A 62 -8.44 -4.37 4.78
C TYR A 62 -7.79 -3.05 5.12
N LYS A 63 -7.92 -2.08 4.22
CA LYS A 63 -7.35 -0.74 4.40
C LYS A 63 -8.44 0.22 4.88
N PHE A 64 -8.20 0.83 6.02
CA PHE A 64 -9.07 1.85 6.60
C PHE A 64 -8.38 3.21 6.51
N GLY A 65 -9.04 4.16 5.87
CA GLY A 65 -8.54 5.52 5.71
C GLY A 65 -9.06 6.47 6.78
N LEU A 66 -8.73 7.75 6.59
CA LEU A 66 -8.99 8.79 7.59
C LEU A 66 -10.49 8.95 7.90
N GLU A 67 -11.35 8.86 6.90
CA GLU A 67 -12.80 8.97 7.10
C GLU A 67 -13.29 7.92 8.13
N PHE A 68 -12.93 6.66 7.92
CA PHE A 68 -13.37 5.56 8.79
C PHE A 68 -12.73 5.66 10.18
N LEU A 69 -11.41 5.87 10.23
CA LEU A 69 -10.66 5.88 11.49
C LEU A 69 -11.04 7.07 12.38
N ASN A 70 -11.49 8.18 11.79
CA ASN A 70 -11.94 9.35 12.53
C ASN A 70 -13.45 9.37 12.77
N SER A 71 -14.20 8.42 12.23
CA SER A 71 -15.63 8.34 12.49
C SER A 71 -15.89 7.84 13.93
N LYS A 72 -17.01 8.24 14.50
CA LYS A 72 -17.37 7.98 15.91
C LYS A 72 -17.23 6.51 16.33
N LYS A 73 -17.55 5.58 15.44
CA LYS A 73 -17.52 4.14 15.74
C LYS A 73 -16.43 3.38 14.97
N GLY A 74 -15.76 4.02 14.01
CA GLY A 74 -14.82 3.33 13.10
C GLY A 74 -13.58 2.84 13.82
N ARG A 75 -12.99 3.68 14.65
CA ARG A 75 -11.81 3.33 15.44
C ARG A 75 -12.11 2.15 16.37
N ASP A 76 -13.23 2.20 17.08
CA ASP A 76 -13.68 1.12 17.96
C ASP A 76 -13.91 -0.19 17.20
N PHE A 77 -14.52 -0.11 16.01
CA PHE A 77 -14.73 -1.27 15.15
C PHE A 77 -13.40 -1.91 14.75
N VAL A 78 -12.40 -1.11 14.32
CA VAL A 78 -11.09 -1.62 13.92
C VAL A 78 -10.39 -2.31 15.09
N SER A 79 -10.45 -1.74 16.30
CA SER A 79 -9.82 -2.31 17.50
C SER A 79 -10.36 -3.71 17.85
N LYS A 80 -11.60 -4.00 17.45
CA LYS A 80 -12.28 -5.27 17.73
C LYS A 80 -12.11 -6.32 16.63
N LEU A 81 -11.52 -5.95 15.47
CA LEU A 81 -11.31 -6.91 14.40
C LEU A 81 -10.20 -7.91 14.77
N LYS A 82 -10.56 -9.20 14.71
CA LYS A 82 -9.63 -10.30 15.02
C LYS A 82 -9.28 -11.08 13.74
N ASN A 83 -8.07 -11.60 13.72
CA ASN A 83 -7.60 -12.52 12.67
C ASN A 83 -7.72 -11.96 11.24
N LYS A 84 -7.55 -10.64 11.10
CA LYS A 84 -7.54 -9.96 9.79
C LYS A 84 -6.25 -9.16 9.64
N ILE A 85 -5.79 -9.02 8.41
CA ILE A 85 -4.67 -8.12 8.08
C ILE A 85 -5.25 -6.71 7.97
N ILE A 86 -4.82 -5.81 8.82
CA ILE A 86 -5.37 -4.45 8.92
C ILE A 86 -4.31 -3.42 8.54
N PHE A 87 -4.68 -2.56 7.61
CA PHE A 87 -3.86 -1.48 7.10
C PHE A 87 -4.50 -0.15 7.52
N GLY A 88 -3.84 0.56 8.44
CA GLY A 88 -4.27 1.89 8.87
C GLY A 88 -3.62 2.96 7.99
N ASP A 89 -4.42 3.56 7.13
CA ASP A 89 -3.95 4.56 6.18
C ASP A 89 -4.05 5.97 6.78
N TYR A 90 -3.21 6.22 7.79
CA TYR A 90 -3.18 7.48 8.55
C TYR A 90 -2.45 8.61 7.82
N LYS A 91 -1.52 8.26 6.93
CA LYS A 91 -0.65 9.23 6.23
C LYS A 91 -0.05 10.25 7.20
N ILE A 92 0.52 9.73 8.30
CA ILE A 92 1.12 10.57 9.36
C ILE A 92 2.12 11.53 8.73
N ALA A 93 2.00 12.82 9.05
CA ALA A 93 2.90 13.85 8.55
C ALA A 93 3.07 14.91 9.64
N ASP A 94 4.18 14.83 10.38
CA ASP A 94 4.40 15.72 11.51
C ASP A 94 5.90 15.70 11.92
N ILE A 95 6.25 16.45 12.94
CA ILE A 95 7.59 16.45 13.54
C ILE A 95 7.89 15.08 14.19
N PRO A 96 9.19 14.75 14.39
CA PRO A 96 9.58 13.40 14.84
C PRO A 96 8.85 12.90 16.10
N ASN A 97 8.76 13.75 17.12
CA ASN A 97 8.10 13.34 18.37
C ASN A 97 6.62 13.03 18.17
N THR A 98 5.91 13.86 17.40
CA THR A 98 4.48 13.64 17.11
C THR A 98 4.27 12.37 16.29
N CYS A 99 5.11 12.12 15.27
CA CYS A 99 5.04 10.89 14.50
C CYS A 99 5.18 9.66 15.41
N ALA A 100 6.17 9.66 16.30
CA ALA A 100 6.38 8.56 17.24
C ALA A 100 5.20 8.41 18.22
N SER A 101 4.72 9.52 18.78
CA SER A 101 3.59 9.51 19.73
C SER A 101 2.30 9.01 19.08
N THR A 102 2.05 9.39 17.82
CA THR A 102 0.90 8.91 17.05
C THR A 102 0.95 7.38 16.91
N ILE A 103 2.12 6.82 16.56
CA ILE A 103 2.29 5.36 16.44
C ILE A 103 1.97 4.68 17.80
N LYS A 104 2.44 5.24 18.89
CA LYS A 104 2.16 4.72 20.23
C LYS A 104 0.66 4.78 20.56
N ALA A 105 0.01 5.89 20.21
CA ALA A 105 -1.41 6.13 20.52
C ALA A 105 -2.38 5.20 19.79
N ILE A 106 -1.95 4.61 18.66
CA ILE A 106 -2.79 3.69 17.87
C ILE A 106 -2.42 2.21 18.05
N ARG A 107 -1.59 1.88 19.04
CA ARG A 107 -1.16 0.49 19.30
C ARG A 107 -2.31 -0.45 19.59
N ASP A 108 -3.34 0.02 20.28
CA ASP A 108 -4.53 -0.76 20.62
C ASP A 108 -5.30 -1.26 19.39
N LEU A 109 -5.11 -0.62 18.23
CA LEU A 109 -5.75 -1.04 16.99
C LEU A 109 -5.11 -2.31 16.39
N ASN A 110 -3.94 -2.70 16.89
CA ASN A 110 -3.21 -3.90 16.42
C ASN A 110 -3.04 -3.93 14.89
N LEU A 111 -2.68 -2.80 14.32
CA LEU A 111 -2.49 -2.65 12.87
C LEU A 111 -1.31 -3.48 12.38
N ASN A 112 -1.47 -4.14 11.24
CA ASN A 112 -0.35 -4.81 10.55
C ASN A 112 0.49 -3.81 9.75
N TYR A 113 -0.14 -2.72 9.26
CA TYR A 113 0.49 -1.67 8.46
C TYR A 113 -0.03 -0.31 8.91
N VAL A 114 0.85 0.69 8.92
CA VAL A 114 0.49 2.10 9.15
C VAL A 114 1.31 2.99 8.21
N THR A 115 0.68 4.01 7.62
CA THR A 115 1.35 4.88 6.65
C THR A 115 1.88 6.15 7.29
N ILE A 116 3.04 6.59 6.78
CA ILE A 116 3.69 7.86 7.12
C ILE A 116 4.18 8.52 5.83
N HIS A 117 4.02 9.81 5.69
CA HIS A 117 4.59 10.56 4.57
C HIS A 117 6.11 10.60 4.66
N ILE A 118 6.80 10.21 3.57
CA ILE A 118 8.27 10.27 3.51
C ILE A 118 8.74 11.73 3.57
N SER A 119 7.90 12.66 3.10
CA SER A 119 8.17 14.11 3.17
C SER A 119 8.26 14.65 4.59
N SER A 120 7.87 13.89 5.62
CA SER A 120 8.09 14.28 7.02
C SER A 120 9.58 14.32 7.39
N GLY A 121 10.45 13.77 6.54
CA GLY A 121 11.89 13.83 6.73
C GLY A 121 12.47 12.64 7.49
N LEU A 122 13.78 12.45 7.32
CA LEU A 122 14.48 11.26 7.82
C LEU A 122 14.30 11.04 9.33
N GLU A 123 14.40 12.09 10.11
CA GLU A 123 14.34 11.97 11.58
C GLU A 123 12.92 11.57 12.04
N ALA A 124 11.86 12.09 11.39
CA ALA A 124 10.49 11.68 11.68
C ALA A 124 10.28 10.19 11.33
N LEU A 125 10.79 9.76 10.17
CA LEU A 125 10.70 8.36 9.74
C LEU A 125 11.42 7.43 10.72
N LYS A 126 12.63 7.81 11.18
CA LYS A 126 13.40 7.03 12.16
C LYS A 126 12.70 6.97 13.52
N ALA A 127 12.19 8.11 14.00
CA ALA A 127 11.49 8.20 15.28
C ALA A 127 10.24 7.30 15.28
N ALA A 128 9.45 7.37 14.21
CA ALA A 128 8.28 6.51 14.03
C ALA A 128 8.70 5.03 13.97
N LYS A 129 9.71 4.69 13.14
CA LYS A 129 10.16 3.30 12.95
C LYS A 129 10.61 2.66 14.27
N LYS A 130 11.27 3.42 15.13
CA LYS A 130 11.77 2.94 16.43
C LYS A 130 10.65 2.43 17.35
N VAL A 131 9.42 2.95 17.19
CA VAL A 131 8.30 2.64 18.09
C VAL A 131 7.20 1.78 17.46
N THR A 132 7.34 1.34 16.20
CA THR A 132 6.28 0.57 15.53
C THR A 132 6.08 -0.86 16.07
N GLY A 133 7.10 -1.43 16.69
CA GLY A 133 7.02 -2.82 17.15
C GLY A 133 6.76 -3.79 15.98
N LYS A 134 5.69 -4.56 16.06
CA LYS A 134 5.31 -5.55 15.03
C LYS A 134 4.60 -4.92 13.83
N THR A 135 4.10 -3.69 13.96
CA THR A 135 3.42 -2.98 12.88
C THR A 135 4.43 -2.57 11.81
N LYS A 136 4.12 -2.84 10.55
CA LYS A 136 4.95 -2.41 9.42
C LYS A 136 4.71 -0.93 9.14
N LEU A 137 5.79 -0.16 9.12
CA LEU A 137 5.75 1.27 8.78
C LEU A 137 5.90 1.42 7.27
N VAL A 138 4.90 2.02 6.64
CA VAL A 138 4.78 2.16 5.19
C VAL A 138 5.01 3.61 4.80
N GLY A 139 6.05 3.88 4.04
CA GLY A 139 6.32 5.22 3.54
C GLY A 139 5.42 5.57 2.34
N VAL A 140 4.71 6.67 2.45
CA VAL A 140 3.96 7.22 1.31
C VAL A 140 4.87 8.18 0.58
N SER A 141 5.11 7.92 -0.71
CA SER A 141 5.85 8.83 -1.58
C SER A 141 4.93 9.99 -1.97
N ILE A 142 5.16 10.65 -3.06
CA ILE A 142 4.26 11.69 -3.57
C ILE A 142 2.86 11.08 -3.79
N LEU A 143 1.83 11.79 -3.36
CA LEU A 143 0.45 11.37 -3.55
C LEU A 143 0.16 11.17 -5.04
N THR A 144 -0.48 10.06 -5.38
CA THR A 144 -0.78 9.69 -6.76
C THR A 144 -1.75 10.65 -7.47
N SER A 145 -2.40 11.53 -6.71
CA SER A 145 -3.25 12.59 -7.25
C SER A 145 -2.49 13.82 -7.76
N LEU A 146 -1.19 13.92 -7.44
CA LEU A 146 -0.36 15.06 -7.83
C LEU A 146 0.36 14.79 -9.14
N ASP A 147 0.26 15.72 -10.08
CA ASP A 147 1.06 15.75 -11.29
C ASP A 147 2.23 16.74 -11.15
N ASN A 148 3.03 16.91 -12.21
CA ASN A 148 4.18 17.80 -12.16
C ASN A 148 3.78 19.29 -11.97
N ASN A 149 2.60 19.69 -12.46
CA ASN A 149 2.12 21.05 -12.27
C ASN A 149 1.76 21.30 -10.80
N ALA A 150 0.97 20.40 -10.21
CA ALA A 150 0.62 20.48 -8.79
C ALA A 150 1.86 20.45 -7.88
N LEU A 151 2.90 19.69 -8.27
CA LEU A 151 4.17 19.69 -7.52
C LEU A 151 4.84 21.06 -7.55
N ARG A 152 4.86 21.72 -8.72
CA ARG A 152 5.44 23.07 -8.83
C ARG A 152 4.65 24.09 -8.01
N GLU A 153 3.32 23.98 -8.04
CA GLU A 153 2.45 24.87 -7.24
C GLU A 153 2.74 24.81 -5.74
N ILE A 154 3.08 23.63 -5.23
CA ILE A 154 3.42 23.45 -3.80
C ILE A 154 4.93 23.57 -3.53
N GLY A 155 5.69 24.07 -4.51
CA GLY A 155 7.09 24.47 -4.31
C GLY A 155 8.15 23.41 -4.63
N TYR A 156 7.79 22.25 -5.18
CA TYR A 156 8.80 21.26 -5.58
C TYR A 156 9.36 21.58 -6.95
N LYS A 157 10.70 21.64 -7.06
CA LYS A 157 11.40 21.90 -8.32
C LYS A 157 11.66 20.62 -9.13
N SER A 158 11.67 19.47 -8.48
CA SER A 158 11.94 18.18 -9.14
C SER A 158 10.68 17.60 -9.77
N ASP A 159 10.85 16.86 -10.87
CA ASP A 159 9.76 16.07 -11.43
C ASP A 159 9.41 14.87 -10.51
N ILE A 160 8.22 14.31 -10.71
CA ILE A 160 7.68 13.21 -9.88
C ILE A 160 8.67 12.03 -9.82
N LYS A 161 9.22 11.61 -10.97
CA LYS A 161 10.09 10.42 -11.01
C LYS A 161 11.34 10.60 -10.17
N LYS A 162 11.98 11.77 -10.28
CA LYS A 162 13.17 12.10 -9.47
C LYS A 162 12.84 12.17 -7.99
N LEU A 163 11.72 12.82 -7.66
CA LEU A 163 11.28 12.97 -6.28
C LEU A 163 10.95 11.61 -5.64
N VAL A 164 10.20 10.76 -6.34
CA VAL A 164 9.85 9.41 -5.87
C VAL A 164 11.11 8.57 -5.65
N LEU A 165 12.08 8.63 -6.56
CA LEU A 165 13.35 7.91 -6.39
C LEU A 165 14.11 8.41 -5.15
N HIS A 166 14.16 9.72 -4.96
CA HIS A 166 14.81 10.33 -3.79
C HIS A 166 14.10 9.87 -2.50
N GLN A 167 12.78 9.91 -2.47
CA GLN A 167 11.98 9.46 -1.33
C GLN A 167 12.17 7.96 -1.07
N ALA A 168 12.28 7.13 -2.10
CA ALA A 168 12.54 5.70 -1.93
C ALA A 168 13.91 5.45 -1.28
N LYS A 169 14.93 6.24 -1.63
CA LYS A 169 16.26 6.17 -0.98
C LYS A 169 16.15 6.56 0.51
N LEU A 170 15.34 7.58 0.81
CA LEU A 170 15.11 8.03 2.19
C LEU A 170 14.41 6.96 3.01
N ALA A 171 13.37 6.32 2.45
CA ALA A 171 12.66 5.20 3.07
C ALA A 171 13.60 4.02 3.38
N LYS A 172 14.50 3.71 2.44
CA LYS A 172 15.55 2.70 2.66
C LYS A 172 16.46 3.09 3.82
N LYS A 173 16.94 4.33 3.84
CA LYS A 173 17.83 4.86 4.91
C LYS A 173 17.15 4.82 6.28
N ALA A 174 15.85 5.10 6.34
CA ALA A 174 15.04 5.01 7.56
C ALA A 174 14.62 3.58 7.91
N LYS A 175 14.98 2.59 7.10
CA LYS A 175 14.66 1.15 7.29
C LYS A 175 13.15 0.88 7.31
N LEU A 176 12.35 1.63 6.57
CA LEU A 176 10.91 1.39 6.48
C LEU A 176 10.63 -0.02 5.95
N ASP A 177 9.43 -0.54 6.23
CA ASP A 177 9.05 -1.92 5.89
C ASP A 177 8.43 -2.02 4.50
N ALA A 178 7.82 -0.94 4.02
CA ALA A 178 7.16 -0.89 2.73
C ALA A 178 7.12 0.55 2.20
N ILE A 179 6.80 0.69 0.91
CA ILE A 179 6.55 1.98 0.25
C ILE A 179 5.25 1.87 -0.55
N VAL A 180 4.45 2.93 -0.50
CA VAL A 180 3.33 3.14 -1.42
C VAL A 180 3.81 4.03 -2.56
N CYS A 181 3.62 3.59 -3.80
CA CYS A 181 3.89 4.39 -5.00
C CYS A 181 2.94 3.95 -6.13
N SER A 182 2.81 4.78 -7.15
CA SER A 182 1.98 4.43 -8.31
C SER A 182 2.56 3.20 -9.05
N ALA A 183 1.71 2.49 -9.79
CA ALA A 183 2.14 1.34 -10.58
C ALA A 183 3.25 1.69 -11.59
N GLN A 184 3.20 2.91 -12.14
CA GLN A 184 4.20 3.41 -13.10
C GLN A 184 5.58 3.59 -12.46
N GLU A 185 5.64 3.82 -11.15
CA GLU A 185 6.87 4.11 -10.42
C GLU A 185 7.51 2.85 -9.81
N VAL A 186 6.83 1.72 -9.82
CA VAL A 186 7.32 0.47 -9.19
C VAL A 186 8.73 0.12 -9.69
N LYS A 187 8.97 0.18 -11.00
CA LYS A 187 10.27 -0.16 -11.57
C LYS A 187 11.40 0.72 -11.04
N ILE A 188 11.17 2.03 -10.91
CA ILE A 188 12.19 2.96 -10.43
C ILE A 188 12.40 2.80 -8.92
N VAL A 189 11.33 2.64 -8.15
CA VAL A 189 11.39 2.42 -6.71
C VAL A 189 12.14 1.10 -6.42
N ARG A 190 11.84 0.04 -7.16
CA ARG A 190 12.46 -1.29 -6.97
C ARG A 190 13.98 -1.27 -7.15
N LYS A 191 14.52 -0.34 -7.94
CA LYS A 191 15.98 -0.21 -8.09
C LYS A 191 16.68 0.04 -6.75
N VAL A 192 16.07 0.81 -5.86
CA VAL A 192 16.68 1.22 -4.59
C VAL A 192 16.05 0.62 -3.35
N PHE A 193 14.77 0.24 -3.41
CA PHE A 193 14.01 -0.28 -2.26
C PHE A 193 13.60 -1.74 -2.54
N LYS A 194 14.14 -2.66 -1.74
CA LYS A 194 13.99 -4.12 -1.99
C LYS A 194 12.90 -4.78 -1.16
N LYS A 195 12.30 -4.06 -0.21
CA LYS A 195 11.21 -4.57 0.63
C LYS A 195 9.86 -4.44 -0.09
N GLU A 196 8.77 -4.49 0.65
CA GLU A 196 7.39 -4.51 0.12
C GLU A 196 7.05 -3.19 -0.59
N ILE A 197 6.46 -3.28 -1.78
CA ILE A 197 5.93 -2.13 -2.51
C ILE A 197 4.43 -2.36 -2.68
N ILE A 198 3.64 -1.36 -2.34
CA ILE A 198 2.19 -1.39 -2.37
C ILE A 198 1.72 -0.34 -3.39
N THR A 199 0.90 -0.76 -4.36
CA THR A 199 0.38 0.15 -5.38
C THR A 199 -1.11 0.36 -5.19
N PRO A 200 -1.55 1.62 -4.99
CA PRO A 200 -2.98 1.91 -4.89
C PRO A 200 -3.61 2.04 -6.28
N GLY A 201 -4.92 2.16 -6.31
CA GLY A 201 -5.67 2.51 -7.52
C GLY A 201 -5.78 1.39 -8.54
N ILE A 202 -5.54 0.15 -8.16
CA ILE A 202 -5.70 -0.97 -9.09
C ILE A 202 -7.20 -1.27 -9.22
N ARG A 203 -7.73 -1.09 -10.42
CA ARG A 203 -9.14 -1.35 -10.76
C ARG A 203 -9.21 -2.19 -12.02
N PHE A 204 -10.26 -2.99 -12.16
CA PHE A 204 -10.50 -3.73 -13.39
C PHE A 204 -10.97 -2.77 -14.49
N ALA A 205 -10.61 -3.08 -15.75
CA ALA A 205 -10.91 -2.24 -16.91
C ALA A 205 -12.39 -2.21 -17.31
N SER A 206 -13.23 -3.00 -16.69
CA SER A 206 -14.66 -3.11 -17.03
C SER A 206 -15.53 -2.19 -16.18
N UNK A 207 -14.84 -1.27 -15.79
CA UNK A 207 -15.69 -0.72 -15.35
C UNK A 207 -16.40 -0.44 -15.83
#